data_ea85d4498c88981ae4a79a0e4ca16a64
#
_entry.id   ea85d4498c88981ae4a79a0e4ca16a64
#
_cell.length_a   1.000
_cell.length_b   1.000
_cell.length_c   1.000
_cell.angle_alpha   90.00
_cell.angle_beta   90.00
_cell.angle_gamma   90.00
#
_symmetry.space_group_name_H-M   'P 1'
#
loop_
_entity.id
_entity.type
_entity.pdbx_description
1 polymer ?
#
loop_
_entity_poly.entity_id
_entity_poly.type
_entity_poly.pdbx_seq_one_letter_code
_entity_poly.pdbx_strand_id
1 'polypeptide(L)'
;MGNKPTIAISHLGCEKNRIDSEHMLGLLAKAGYPVDNDEELADYVIVNTCSFIQAAREESVRTLVELAEANKKIIISGCMAQHFQDELLTELPEAVAIVGTGDYQKIVEIVERVETGERVKEVSTDPTFIADENLPRYRTTTEGVAYLRVAEGCDYRCAFCIIPHLRGDQRSRSIESIVKEARQLASQGVQELILISQITTNYGLDLYGEPKLAELLRALGEVDIPWIRVHYAYPTGLTPKVIEAIRESPNVLPYLDLPLQHSHPDILRAMNRPWQGRVNDGIIERIKQAIPNAVLRTTFIVGFPGETEEHFSHLLEFVKRHEFDHVGVFTFSAEEGTAAFDLPDPVPQAIMDERRERLMLTQQPISERKNQAYIGQTVDVLIEQENPETGELIGRSARFSPEVDGLVYVTGEAILGAIVQVRITAADTYDLYGEIV
;
A
#
# COMPACT_ATOMS: atom_id res chain seq x y z
N MET A 1 -13.98 -30.16 -25.72
CA MET A 1 -13.13 -29.25 -24.95
C MET A 1 -13.52 -29.49 -23.51
N GLY A 2 -12.60 -29.95 -22.65
CA GLY A 2 -12.88 -30.09 -21.21
C GLY A 2 -13.18 -28.71 -20.63
N ASN A 3 -14.02 -28.64 -19.60
CA ASN A 3 -14.19 -27.40 -18.83
C ASN A 3 -12.83 -27.02 -18.25
N LYS A 4 -12.41 -25.77 -18.44
CA LYS A 4 -11.24 -25.23 -17.74
C LYS A 4 -11.51 -25.21 -16.22
N PRO A 5 -10.47 -25.44 -15.40
CA PRO A 5 -10.63 -25.39 -13.94
C PRO A 5 -11.01 -23.99 -13.46
N THR A 6 -11.74 -23.93 -12.36
CA THR A 6 -12.06 -22.68 -11.67
C THR A 6 -10.88 -22.24 -10.81
N ILE A 7 -10.54 -20.95 -10.87
CA ILE A 7 -9.40 -20.38 -10.17
C ILE A 7 -9.89 -19.29 -9.24
N ALA A 8 -9.52 -19.39 -7.97
CA ALA A 8 -9.67 -18.30 -6.99
C ALA A 8 -8.32 -17.65 -6.68
N ILE A 9 -8.35 -16.44 -6.13
CA ILE A 9 -7.17 -15.75 -5.66
C ILE A 9 -7.37 -15.24 -4.24
N SER A 10 -6.50 -15.71 -3.34
CA SER A 10 -6.34 -15.15 -2.01
C SER A 10 -5.30 -14.05 -2.05
N HIS A 11 -5.72 -12.85 -1.68
CA HIS A 11 -4.87 -11.68 -1.70
C HIS A 11 -4.39 -11.32 -0.29
N LEU A 12 -3.08 -11.43 -0.04
CA LEU A 12 -2.43 -11.06 1.21
C LEU A 12 -1.41 -9.95 0.98
N GLY A 13 -1.22 -9.12 1.98
CA GLY A 13 -0.21 -8.06 1.97
C GLY A 13 -0.72 -6.71 1.45
N CYS A 14 0.08 -6.04 0.63
CA CYS A 14 -0.13 -4.63 0.28
C CYS A 14 -0.81 -4.46 -1.09
N GLU A 15 -1.19 -3.21 -1.39
CA GLU A 15 -1.82 -2.81 -2.65
C GLU A 15 -0.96 -3.11 -3.90
N LYS A 16 0.38 -3.26 -3.76
CA LYS A 16 1.23 -3.71 -4.88
C LYS A 16 0.91 -5.16 -5.23
N ASN A 17 0.76 -6.03 -4.21
CA ASN A 17 0.32 -7.40 -4.41
C ASN A 17 -1.11 -7.46 -4.97
N ARG A 18 -2.00 -6.55 -4.54
CA ARG A 18 -3.36 -6.47 -5.07
C ARG A 18 -3.36 -6.23 -6.58
N ILE A 19 -2.57 -5.27 -7.07
CA ILE A 19 -2.44 -5.03 -8.52
C ILE A 19 -1.89 -6.26 -9.24
N ASP A 20 -0.89 -6.96 -8.68
CA ASP A 20 -0.37 -8.20 -9.26
C ASP A 20 -1.49 -9.26 -9.38
N SER A 21 -2.31 -9.41 -8.33
CA SER A 21 -3.48 -10.29 -8.30
C SER A 21 -4.50 -9.91 -9.36
N GLU A 22 -4.85 -8.63 -9.47
CA GLU A 22 -5.80 -8.13 -10.45
C GLU A 22 -5.36 -8.36 -11.90
N HIS A 23 -4.05 -8.28 -12.17
CA HIS A 23 -3.50 -8.64 -13.48
C HIS A 23 -3.54 -10.16 -13.72
N MET A 24 -3.20 -10.99 -12.73
CA MET A 24 -3.33 -12.44 -12.85
C MET A 24 -4.75 -12.86 -13.17
N LEU A 25 -5.75 -12.32 -12.45
CA LEU A 25 -7.16 -12.55 -12.69
C LEU A 25 -7.59 -12.10 -14.10
N GLY A 26 -7.16 -10.92 -14.52
CA GLY A 26 -7.45 -10.38 -15.85
C GLY A 26 -6.90 -11.24 -16.99
N LEU A 27 -5.68 -11.75 -16.83
CA LEU A 27 -5.05 -12.66 -17.80
C LEU A 27 -5.77 -14.00 -17.87
N LEU A 28 -6.13 -14.61 -16.74
CA LEU A 28 -6.84 -15.87 -16.65
C LEU A 28 -8.25 -15.76 -17.23
N ALA A 29 -9.00 -14.71 -16.86
CA ALA A 29 -10.32 -14.45 -17.42
C ALA A 29 -10.27 -14.27 -18.96
N LYS A 30 -9.30 -13.49 -19.47
CA LYS A 30 -9.08 -13.32 -20.91
C LYS A 30 -8.73 -14.63 -21.61
N ALA A 31 -8.02 -15.52 -20.94
CA ALA A 31 -7.71 -16.87 -21.46
C ALA A 31 -8.89 -17.84 -21.33
N GLY A 32 -10.03 -17.42 -20.75
CA GLY A 32 -11.26 -18.19 -20.62
C GLY A 32 -11.28 -19.16 -19.44
N TYR A 33 -10.48 -18.91 -18.39
CA TYR A 33 -10.62 -19.59 -17.12
C TYR A 33 -11.77 -18.98 -16.32
N PRO A 34 -12.67 -19.80 -15.72
CA PRO A 34 -13.60 -19.31 -14.72
C PRO A 34 -12.83 -18.76 -13.51
N VAL A 35 -13.16 -17.55 -13.11
CA VAL A 35 -12.58 -16.89 -11.94
C VAL A 35 -13.67 -16.74 -10.90
N ASP A 36 -13.42 -17.17 -9.67
CA ASP A 36 -14.32 -17.05 -8.54
C ASP A 36 -13.64 -16.36 -7.37
N ASN A 37 -14.42 -15.74 -6.48
CA ASN A 37 -13.95 -15.21 -5.22
C ASN A 37 -14.04 -16.23 -4.08
N ASP A 38 -14.68 -17.39 -4.32
CA ASP A 38 -14.86 -18.45 -3.36
C ASP A 38 -13.77 -19.51 -3.50
N GLU A 39 -12.84 -19.52 -2.56
CA GLU A 39 -11.74 -20.48 -2.50
C GLU A 39 -12.23 -21.93 -2.30
N GLU A 40 -13.40 -22.11 -1.67
CA GLU A 40 -13.97 -23.45 -1.46
C GLU A 40 -14.44 -24.08 -2.77
N LEU A 41 -14.93 -23.28 -3.71
CA LEU A 41 -15.43 -23.76 -5.01
C LEU A 41 -14.32 -23.88 -6.07
N ALA A 42 -13.14 -23.30 -5.83
CA ALA A 42 -12.07 -23.29 -6.81
C ALA A 42 -11.30 -24.61 -6.86
N ASP A 43 -10.88 -25.01 -8.09
CA ASP A 43 -9.97 -26.13 -8.33
C ASP A 43 -8.51 -25.79 -7.99
N TYR A 44 -8.14 -24.52 -8.23
CA TYR A 44 -6.84 -23.95 -7.89
C TYR A 44 -7.02 -22.65 -7.13
N VAL A 45 -6.20 -22.47 -6.09
CA VAL A 45 -6.14 -21.20 -5.35
C VAL A 45 -4.77 -20.56 -5.54
N ILE A 46 -4.74 -19.38 -6.11
CA ILE A 46 -3.54 -18.56 -6.18
C ILE A 46 -3.47 -17.76 -4.86
N VAL A 47 -2.44 -17.97 -4.06
CA VAL A 47 -2.20 -17.19 -2.84
C VAL A 47 -1.10 -16.18 -3.13
N ASN A 48 -1.47 -14.90 -3.25
CA ASN A 48 -0.51 -13.82 -3.43
C ASN A 48 -0.01 -13.34 -2.08
N THR A 49 1.16 -13.84 -1.71
CA THR A 49 1.73 -13.81 -0.36
C THR A 49 2.56 -12.57 -0.06
N CYS A 50 2.62 -12.20 1.21
CA CYS A 50 3.51 -11.17 1.74
C CYS A 50 4.71 -11.79 2.47
N SER A 51 5.87 -11.13 2.41
CA SER A 51 7.09 -11.50 3.15
C SER A 51 7.85 -10.26 3.63
N PHE A 52 7.13 -9.15 3.86
CA PHE A 52 7.77 -7.89 4.21
C PHE A 52 8.17 -7.81 5.70
N ILE A 53 7.32 -8.33 6.58
CA ILE A 53 7.54 -8.41 8.03
C ILE A 53 7.09 -9.77 8.55
N GLN A 54 7.58 -10.18 9.71
CA GLN A 54 7.27 -11.48 10.30
C GLN A 54 5.76 -11.73 10.42
N ALA A 55 4.98 -10.78 10.94
CA ALA A 55 3.53 -10.95 11.10
C ALA A 55 2.82 -11.25 9.76
N ALA A 56 3.23 -10.59 8.67
CA ALA A 56 2.66 -10.84 7.34
C ALA A 56 3.11 -12.20 6.76
N ARG A 57 4.30 -12.69 7.11
CA ARG A 57 4.73 -14.05 6.78
C ARG A 57 3.89 -15.09 7.52
N GLU A 58 3.67 -14.89 8.82
CA GLU A 58 2.85 -15.79 9.65
C GLU A 58 1.41 -15.88 9.12
N GLU A 59 0.82 -14.75 8.71
CA GLU A 59 -0.48 -14.72 8.04
C GLU A 59 -0.45 -15.53 6.75
N SER A 60 0.54 -15.30 5.89
CA SER A 60 0.68 -16.03 4.63
C SER A 60 0.84 -17.54 4.85
N VAL A 61 1.68 -17.96 5.80
CA VAL A 61 1.87 -19.38 6.13
C VAL A 61 0.58 -20.00 6.66
N ARG A 62 -0.13 -19.30 7.54
CA ARG A 62 -1.41 -19.81 8.08
C ARG A 62 -2.42 -20.06 6.95
N THR A 63 -2.62 -19.11 6.05
CA THR A 63 -3.52 -19.28 4.90
C THR A 63 -3.10 -20.46 4.00
N LEU A 64 -1.79 -20.60 3.73
CA LEU A 64 -1.29 -21.73 2.94
C LEU A 64 -1.55 -23.08 3.60
N VAL A 65 -1.39 -23.17 4.92
CA VAL A 65 -1.65 -24.40 5.71
C VAL A 65 -3.15 -24.72 5.71
N GLU A 66 -4.01 -23.74 5.94
CA GLU A 66 -5.48 -23.92 5.92
C GLU A 66 -5.96 -24.46 4.55
N LEU A 67 -5.45 -23.92 3.46
CA LEU A 67 -5.77 -24.39 2.11
C LEU A 67 -5.22 -25.81 1.84
N ALA A 68 -4.02 -26.12 2.33
CA ALA A 68 -3.45 -27.46 2.21
C ALA A 68 -4.25 -28.51 2.99
N GLU A 69 -4.69 -28.20 4.23
CA GLU A 69 -5.59 -29.05 5.03
C GLU A 69 -6.94 -29.26 4.31
N ALA A 70 -7.42 -28.27 3.55
CA ALA A 70 -8.59 -28.38 2.70
C ALA A 70 -8.34 -29.14 1.39
N ASN A 71 -7.12 -29.69 1.18
CA ASN A 71 -6.68 -30.40 -0.03
C ASN A 71 -6.81 -29.57 -1.33
N LYS A 72 -6.62 -28.24 -1.25
CA LYS A 72 -6.61 -27.37 -2.43
C LYS A 72 -5.26 -27.47 -3.17
N LYS A 73 -5.30 -27.31 -4.47
CA LYS A 73 -4.09 -27.13 -5.29
C LYS A 73 -3.67 -25.67 -5.21
N ILE A 74 -2.49 -25.41 -4.66
CA ILE A 74 -2.05 -24.07 -4.32
C ILE A 74 -0.99 -23.58 -5.31
N ILE A 75 -1.19 -22.39 -5.86
CA ILE A 75 -0.18 -21.63 -6.61
C ILE A 75 0.28 -20.47 -5.71
N ILE A 76 1.50 -20.55 -5.19
CA ILE A 76 2.05 -19.51 -4.31
C ILE A 76 2.66 -18.40 -5.18
N SER A 77 2.19 -17.17 -5.04
CA SER A 77 2.71 -16.01 -5.76
C SER A 77 3.20 -14.93 -4.79
N GLY A 78 3.90 -13.92 -5.31
CA GLY A 78 4.26 -12.71 -4.60
C GLY A 78 5.57 -12.76 -3.83
N CYS A 79 5.65 -11.94 -2.77
CA CYS A 79 6.92 -11.68 -2.08
C CYS A 79 7.49 -12.91 -1.38
N MET A 80 6.66 -13.81 -0.81
CA MET A 80 7.13 -15.02 -0.17
C MET A 80 7.67 -16.02 -1.21
N ALA A 81 6.98 -16.17 -2.34
CA ALA A 81 7.46 -16.99 -3.45
C ALA A 81 8.83 -16.51 -3.98
N GLN A 82 9.00 -15.18 -4.08
CA GLN A 82 10.28 -14.58 -4.48
C GLN A 82 11.39 -14.82 -3.45
N HIS A 83 11.07 -14.81 -2.17
CA HIS A 83 12.03 -14.90 -1.07
C HIS A 83 12.49 -16.34 -0.82
N PHE A 84 11.55 -17.27 -0.59
CA PHE A 84 11.84 -18.61 -0.09
C PHE A 84 11.89 -19.70 -1.16
N GLN A 85 11.43 -19.43 -2.36
CA GLN A 85 11.60 -20.29 -3.55
C GLN A 85 11.43 -21.81 -3.30
N ASP A 86 12.52 -22.58 -3.45
CA ASP A 86 12.50 -24.05 -3.35
C ASP A 86 12.13 -24.58 -1.96
N GLU A 87 12.37 -23.78 -0.91
CA GLU A 87 11.97 -24.12 0.46
C GLU A 87 10.45 -24.28 0.55
N LEU A 88 9.68 -23.34 -0.03
CA LEU A 88 8.21 -23.44 -0.07
C LEU A 88 7.71 -24.69 -0.79
N LEU A 89 8.34 -25.07 -1.91
CA LEU A 89 7.98 -26.29 -2.60
C LEU A 89 8.34 -27.56 -1.80
N THR A 90 9.36 -27.51 -0.95
CA THR A 90 9.78 -28.63 -0.13
C THR A 90 8.86 -28.83 1.07
N GLU A 91 8.55 -27.71 1.76
CA GLU A 91 7.76 -27.72 2.99
C GLU A 91 6.24 -27.86 2.75
N LEU A 92 5.76 -27.48 1.55
CA LEU A 92 4.35 -27.54 1.19
C LEU A 92 4.12 -28.40 -0.06
N PRO A 93 3.94 -29.73 0.09
CA PRO A 93 3.70 -30.64 -1.03
C PRO A 93 2.49 -30.32 -1.90
N GLU A 94 1.45 -29.68 -1.33
CA GLU A 94 0.23 -29.23 -1.98
C GLU A 94 0.44 -28.04 -2.92
N ALA A 95 1.55 -27.31 -2.77
CA ALA A 95 1.92 -26.26 -3.70
C ALA A 95 2.33 -26.87 -5.07
N VAL A 96 1.51 -26.59 -6.08
CA VAL A 96 1.73 -27.08 -7.45
C VAL A 96 2.58 -26.11 -8.27
N ALA A 97 2.64 -24.84 -7.87
CA ALA A 97 3.54 -23.84 -8.49
C ALA A 97 3.96 -22.75 -7.49
N ILE A 98 5.13 -22.14 -7.77
CA ILE A 98 5.55 -20.86 -7.19
C ILE A 98 5.85 -19.86 -8.31
N VAL A 99 5.45 -18.59 -8.07
CA VAL A 99 5.52 -17.50 -9.05
C VAL A 99 6.13 -16.26 -8.40
N GLY A 100 7.27 -15.83 -8.93
CA GLY A 100 7.97 -14.63 -8.44
C GLY A 100 7.23 -13.33 -8.72
N THR A 101 7.67 -12.27 -8.04
CA THR A 101 7.08 -10.91 -8.17
C THR A 101 7.24 -10.31 -9.58
N GLY A 102 8.21 -10.77 -10.36
CA GLY A 102 8.45 -10.36 -11.74
C GLY A 102 7.89 -11.30 -12.79
N ASP A 103 7.16 -12.35 -12.41
CA ASP A 103 6.77 -13.42 -13.33
C ASP A 103 5.26 -13.67 -13.41
N TYR A 104 4.44 -12.94 -12.65
CA TYR A 104 2.98 -13.11 -12.58
C TYR A 104 2.26 -12.94 -13.93
N GLN A 105 2.85 -12.24 -14.90
CA GLN A 105 2.33 -12.13 -16.26
C GLN A 105 2.30 -13.47 -17.02
N LYS A 106 3.04 -14.48 -16.56
CA LYS A 106 3.10 -15.83 -17.13
C LYS A 106 2.04 -16.76 -16.53
N ILE A 107 1.13 -16.25 -15.70
CA ILE A 107 0.19 -17.06 -14.91
C ILE A 107 -0.62 -18.06 -15.75
N VAL A 108 -1.01 -17.68 -16.96
CA VAL A 108 -1.78 -18.56 -17.86
C VAL A 108 -0.93 -19.78 -18.28
N GLU A 109 0.31 -19.57 -18.72
CA GLU A 109 1.25 -20.64 -19.06
C GLU A 109 1.53 -21.54 -17.85
N ILE A 110 1.68 -20.94 -16.67
CA ILE A 110 1.94 -21.68 -15.42
C ILE A 110 0.75 -22.59 -15.10
N VAL A 111 -0.49 -22.09 -15.19
CA VAL A 111 -1.69 -22.91 -14.97
C VAL A 111 -1.79 -24.04 -15.99
N GLU A 112 -1.55 -23.78 -17.28
CA GLU A 112 -1.57 -24.82 -18.33
C GLU A 112 -0.53 -25.92 -18.06
N ARG A 113 0.67 -25.59 -17.58
CA ARG A 113 1.69 -26.58 -17.19
C ARG A 113 1.27 -27.39 -15.96
N VAL A 114 0.70 -26.72 -14.96
CA VAL A 114 0.17 -27.39 -13.76
C VAL A 114 -0.97 -28.35 -14.10
N GLU A 115 -1.86 -28.03 -15.04
CA GLU A 115 -2.93 -28.93 -15.53
C GLU A 115 -2.37 -30.23 -16.14
N THR A 116 -1.18 -30.19 -16.71
CA THR A 116 -0.50 -31.41 -17.20
C THR A 116 0.15 -32.26 -16.11
N GLY A 117 0.08 -31.82 -14.85
CA GLY A 117 0.69 -32.48 -13.69
C GLY A 117 2.14 -32.03 -13.42
N GLU A 118 2.63 -31.00 -14.10
CA GLU A 118 3.94 -30.42 -13.82
C GLU A 118 3.91 -29.62 -12.52
N ARG A 119 4.97 -29.69 -11.75
CA ARG A 119 5.19 -28.80 -10.60
C ARG A 119 6.11 -27.67 -11.03
N VAL A 120 5.58 -26.44 -11.02
CA VAL A 120 6.20 -25.31 -11.70
C VAL A 120 6.94 -24.38 -10.72
N LYS A 121 8.19 -24.03 -11.06
CA LYS A 121 8.92 -22.91 -10.44
C LYS A 121 9.16 -21.85 -11.50
N GLU A 122 8.54 -20.69 -11.33
CA GLU A 122 8.74 -19.52 -12.20
C GLU A 122 9.09 -18.31 -11.34
N VAL A 123 10.38 -18.18 -11.03
CA VAL A 123 10.92 -17.12 -10.16
C VAL A 123 12.20 -16.56 -10.77
N SER A 124 12.10 -15.36 -11.32
CA SER A 124 13.24 -14.64 -11.86
C SER A 124 14.15 -14.12 -10.74
N THR A 125 15.46 -14.31 -10.89
CA THR A 125 16.47 -13.84 -9.92
C THR A 125 16.47 -12.31 -9.81
N ASP A 126 16.24 -11.62 -10.93
CA ASP A 126 16.15 -10.17 -11.02
C ASP A 126 14.79 -9.78 -11.65
N PRO A 127 13.79 -9.41 -10.85
CA PRO A 127 12.49 -9.03 -11.36
C PRO A 127 12.56 -7.73 -12.17
N THR A 128 12.39 -7.82 -13.49
CA THR A 128 12.47 -6.67 -14.40
C THR A 128 11.12 -6.28 -15.00
N PHE A 129 10.11 -7.13 -14.87
CA PHE A 129 8.79 -6.86 -15.43
C PHE A 129 8.07 -5.74 -14.70
N ILE A 130 7.40 -4.87 -15.46
CA ILE A 130 6.42 -3.91 -14.98
C ILE A 130 5.21 -3.89 -15.92
N ALA A 131 4.01 -4.02 -15.36
CA ALA A 131 2.77 -3.99 -16.14
C ALA A 131 2.54 -2.59 -16.74
N ASP A 132 2.06 -2.56 -17.98
CA ASP A 132 1.60 -1.36 -18.66
C ASP A 132 0.06 -1.34 -18.81
N GLU A 133 -0.48 -0.30 -19.43
CA GLU A 133 -1.90 -0.07 -19.65
C GLU A 133 -2.60 -1.09 -20.59
N ASN A 134 -1.83 -1.98 -21.21
CA ASN A 134 -2.38 -2.99 -22.15
C ASN A 134 -2.55 -4.35 -21.45
N LEU A 135 -1.92 -4.56 -20.29
CA LEU A 135 -2.07 -5.80 -19.54
C LEU A 135 -3.49 -5.90 -18.98
N PRO A 136 -4.24 -7.00 -19.25
CA PRO A 136 -5.57 -7.19 -18.71
C PRO A 136 -5.60 -7.06 -17.19
N ARG A 137 -6.64 -6.44 -16.67
CA ARG A 137 -6.82 -6.23 -15.25
C ARG A 137 -8.27 -6.47 -14.83
N TYR A 138 -8.48 -7.27 -13.81
CA TYR A 138 -9.77 -7.49 -13.15
C TYR A 138 -9.72 -6.84 -11.76
N ARG A 139 -10.38 -5.68 -11.59
CA ARG A 139 -10.33 -4.94 -10.34
C ARG A 139 -11.01 -5.70 -9.21
N THR A 140 -10.37 -5.68 -8.04
CA THR A 140 -10.87 -6.27 -6.78
C THR A 140 -11.05 -5.25 -5.67
N THR A 141 -10.81 -3.96 -5.96
CA THR A 141 -11.07 -2.84 -5.07
C THR A 141 -12.56 -2.57 -4.96
N THR A 142 -12.97 -1.85 -3.91
CA THR A 142 -14.33 -1.34 -3.76
C THR A 142 -14.74 -0.46 -4.95
N GLU A 143 -16.06 -0.33 -5.15
CA GLU A 143 -16.61 0.52 -6.20
C GLU A 143 -16.03 1.94 -6.11
N GLY A 144 -15.66 2.48 -7.27
CA GLY A 144 -15.11 3.84 -7.38
C GLY A 144 -13.63 3.99 -7.02
N VAL A 145 -12.95 2.98 -6.50
CA VAL A 145 -11.52 3.05 -6.11
C VAL A 145 -10.63 2.25 -7.05
N ALA A 146 -9.44 2.77 -7.38
CA ALA A 146 -8.41 2.00 -8.07
C ALA A 146 -6.99 2.42 -7.63
N TYR A 147 -6.12 1.43 -7.47
CA TYR A 147 -4.68 1.69 -7.35
C TYR A 147 -4.04 1.78 -8.73
N LEU A 148 -3.10 2.70 -8.92
CA LEU A 148 -2.34 2.85 -10.17
C LEU A 148 -0.85 2.78 -9.87
N ARG A 149 -0.21 1.72 -10.34
CA ARG A 149 1.24 1.54 -10.22
C ARG A 149 1.96 2.46 -11.18
N VAL A 150 2.77 3.38 -10.66
CA VAL A 150 3.56 4.31 -11.47
C VAL A 150 5.02 3.86 -11.65
N ALA A 151 5.53 3.10 -10.67
CA ALA A 151 6.84 2.47 -10.71
C ALA A 151 6.84 1.19 -9.84
N GLU A 152 7.83 0.33 -10.02
CA GLU A 152 8.07 -0.89 -9.25
C GLU A 152 9.55 -0.95 -8.85
N GLY A 153 9.85 -1.55 -7.67
CA GLY A 153 11.21 -1.67 -7.16
C GLY A 153 11.72 -0.42 -6.44
N CYS A 154 12.93 -0.50 -5.86
CA CYS A 154 13.47 0.55 -5.01
C CYS A 154 14.99 0.57 -5.02
N ASP A 155 15.60 1.70 -5.37
CA ASP A 155 17.05 1.90 -5.35
C ASP A 155 17.59 2.29 -3.96
N TYR A 156 16.72 2.66 -3.02
CA TYR A 156 17.16 2.91 -1.65
C TYR A 156 17.50 1.61 -0.93
N ARG A 157 18.49 1.71 -0.06
CA ARG A 157 18.99 0.60 0.75
C ARG A 157 18.80 0.92 2.22
N CYS A 158 17.53 1.19 2.63
CA CYS A 158 17.19 1.35 4.04
C CYS A 158 17.57 0.08 4.80
N ALA A 159 18.25 0.21 5.94
CA ALA A 159 18.88 -0.90 6.63
C ALA A 159 17.90 -2.02 7.05
N PHE A 160 16.62 -1.67 7.27
CA PHE A 160 15.56 -2.58 7.71
C PHE A 160 14.73 -3.19 6.56
N CYS A 161 15.00 -2.83 5.29
CA CYS A 161 14.06 -3.06 4.20
C CYS A 161 14.55 -4.14 3.24
N ILE A 162 13.73 -5.20 3.07
CA ILE A 162 14.00 -6.33 2.17
C ILE A 162 13.50 -6.08 0.72
N ILE A 163 12.76 -5.01 0.46
CA ILE A 163 12.12 -4.75 -0.84
C ILE A 163 13.07 -4.83 -2.04
N PRO A 164 14.29 -4.27 -2.01
CA PRO A 164 15.19 -4.38 -3.15
C PRO A 164 15.52 -5.82 -3.55
N HIS A 165 15.54 -6.75 -2.59
CA HIS A 165 15.74 -8.18 -2.86
C HIS A 165 14.49 -8.85 -3.43
N LEU A 166 13.30 -8.38 -3.04
CA LEU A 166 12.03 -8.98 -3.45
C LEU A 166 11.49 -8.41 -4.77
N ARG A 167 11.74 -7.14 -5.05
CA ARG A 167 11.13 -6.43 -6.19
C ARG A 167 12.12 -5.74 -7.13
N GLY A 168 13.43 -5.92 -6.86
CA GLY A 168 14.50 -5.36 -7.68
C GLY A 168 14.65 -3.84 -7.57
N ASP A 169 15.46 -3.28 -8.46
CA ASP A 169 15.69 -1.85 -8.58
C ASP A 169 14.48 -1.12 -9.20
N GLN A 170 14.41 0.21 -9.03
CA GLN A 170 13.28 1.00 -9.49
C GLN A 170 13.14 0.94 -11.02
N ARG A 171 11.93 0.72 -11.46
CA ARG A 171 11.49 0.76 -12.87
C ARG A 171 10.22 1.59 -12.96
N SER A 172 10.29 2.72 -13.67
CA SER A 172 9.17 3.64 -13.86
C SER A 172 8.45 3.37 -15.17
N ARG A 173 7.14 3.57 -15.19
CA ARG A 173 6.35 3.63 -16.41
C ARG A 173 6.43 5.01 -17.02
N SER A 174 6.20 5.14 -18.32
CA SER A 174 6.13 6.47 -18.94
C SER A 174 4.87 7.23 -18.50
N ILE A 175 4.94 8.58 -18.52
CA ILE A 175 3.79 9.44 -18.20
C ILE A 175 2.61 9.10 -19.10
N GLU A 176 2.85 8.86 -20.38
CA GLU A 176 1.83 8.54 -21.37
C GLU A 176 1.10 7.24 -21.05
N SER A 177 1.85 6.18 -20.66
CA SER A 177 1.30 4.90 -20.24
C SER A 177 0.38 5.05 -19.02
N ILE A 178 0.85 5.78 -17.99
CA ILE A 178 0.10 6.01 -16.76
C ILE A 178 -1.17 6.82 -17.01
N VAL A 179 -1.09 7.90 -17.79
CA VAL A 179 -2.24 8.74 -18.13
C VAL A 179 -3.26 7.97 -18.98
N LYS A 180 -2.80 7.09 -19.88
CA LYS A 180 -3.69 6.23 -20.65
C LYS A 180 -4.47 5.26 -19.77
N GLU A 181 -3.81 4.59 -18.82
CA GLU A 181 -4.49 3.72 -17.86
C GLU A 181 -5.45 4.51 -16.96
N ALA A 182 -5.04 5.69 -16.47
CA ALA A 182 -5.90 6.55 -15.66
C ALA A 182 -7.19 6.92 -16.42
N ARG A 183 -7.11 7.26 -17.72
CA ARG A 183 -8.30 7.51 -18.55
C ARG A 183 -9.17 6.29 -18.75
N GLN A 184 -8.57 5.09 -18.89
CA GLN A 184 -9.34 3.84 -18.95
C GLN A 184 -10.10 3.59 -17.63
N LEU A 185 -9.45 3.81 -16.49
CA LEU A 185 -10.07 3.68 -15.16
C LEU A 185 -11.18 4.72 -14.94
N ALA A 186 -10.97 5.97 -15.38
CA ALA A 186 -11.99 7.02 -15.37
C ALA A 186 -13.25 6.60 -16.16
N SER A 187 -13.05 6.04 -17.35
CA SER A 187 -14.17 5.54 -18.19
C SER A 187 -14.93 4.37 -17.58
N GLN A 188 -14.36 3.69 -16.58
CA GLN A 188 -14.96 2.63 -15.79
C GLN A 188 -15.61 3.12 -14.49
N GLY A 189 -15.72 4.44 -14.28
CA GLY A 189 -16.38 5.04 -13.13
C GLY A 189 -15.49 5.19 -11.89
N VAL A 190 -14.16 5.08 -12.00
CA VAL A 190 -13.26 5.33 -10.87
C VAL A 190 -13.34 6.79 -10.42
N GLN A 191 -13.57 6.98 -9.13
CA GLN A 191 -13.67 8.28 -8.46
C GLN A 191 -12.39 8.62 -7.68
N GLU A 192 -11.69 7.62 -7.15
CA GLU A 192 -10.41 7.79 -6.48
C GLU A 192 -9.32 6.93 -7.12
N LEU A 193 -8.25 7.58 -7.57
CA LEU A 193 -7.05 6.96 -8.12
C LEU A 193 -5.90 7.12 -7.14
N ILE A 194 -5.34 6.01 -6.68
CA ILE A 194 -4.25 6.01 -5.70
C ILE A 194 -2.95 5.62 -6.40
N LEU A 195 -2.03 6.57 -6.50
CA LEU A 195 -0.72 6.36 -7.11
C LEU A 195 0.17 5.62 -6.15
N ILE A 196 0.70 4.47 -6.58
CA ILE A 196 1.58 3.64 -5.77
C ILE A 196 2.89 3.27 -6.48
N SER A 197 3.93 3.21 -5.68
CA SER A 197 5.20 2.54 -5.94
C SER A 197 5.86 2.24 -4.60
N GLN A 198 7.11 1.80 -4.56
CA GLN A 198 7.86 1.71 -3.30
C GLN A 198 8.39 3.09 -2.86
N ILE A 199 8.64 3.99 -3.83
CA ILE A 199 9.05 5.39 -3.59
C ILE A 199 8.48 6.26 -4.70
N THR A 200 7.30 6.79 -4.49
CA THR A 200 6.59 7.55 -5.53
C THR A 200 7.27 8.87 -5.87
N THR A 201 7.96 9.49 -4.92
CA THR A 201 8.69 10.73 -5.15
C THR A 201 9.93 10.60 -6.05
N ASN A 202 10.44 9.37 -6.25
CA ASN A 202 11.55 9.11 -7.18
C ASN A 202 11.05 8.72 -8.59
N TYR A 203 9.73 8.72 -8.82
CA TYR A 203 9.15 8.37 -10.10
C TYR A 203 9.88 9.07 -11.26
N GLY A 204 10.28 8.28 -12.25
CA GLY A 204 10.90 8.77 -13.49
C GLY A 204 12.41 8.95 -13.41
N LEU A 205 13.04 8.84 -12.24
CA LEU A 205 14.50 9.04 -12.11
C LEU A 205 15.29 8.07 -13.01
N ASP A 206 14.91 6.80 -13.03
CA ASP A 206 15.48 5.75 -13.86
C ASP A 206 15.23 5.95 -15.36
N LEU A 207 14.03 6.45 -15.72
CA LEU A 207 13.56 6.56 -17.09
C LEU A 207 13.97 7.88 -17.77
N TYR A 208 13.98 9.00 -17.03
CA TYR A 208 14.21 10.34 -17.55
C TYR A 208 15.51 10.99 -17.04
N GLY A 209 16.24 10.33 -16.13
CA GLY A 209 17.44 10.87 -15.51
C GLY A 209 17.19 11.89 -14.40
N GLU A 210 15.92 12.23 -14.13
CA GLU A 210 15.47 13.10 -13.03
C GLU A 210 14.07 12.72 -12.55
N PRO A 211 13.71 12.98 -11.28
CA PRO A 211 12.35 12.74 -10.78
C PRO A 211 11.30 13.55 -11.54
N LYS A 212 10.22 12.89 -11.96
CA LYS A 212 9.14 13.44 -12.79
C LYS A 212 7.76 13.40 -12.15
N LEU A 213 7.68 13.23 -10.81
CA LEU A 213 6.38 13.18 -10.13
C LEU A 213 5.56 14.46 -10.32
N ALA A 214 6.18 15.63 -10.31
CA ALA A 214 5.47 16.90 -10.52
C ALA A 214 4.81 16.99 -11.90
N GLU A 215 5.52 16.55 -12.95
CA GLU A 215 5.01 16.51 -14.31
C GLU A 215 3.90 15.45 -14.45
N LEU A 216 4.07 14.29 -13.81
CA LEU A 216 3.03 13.26 -13.79
C LEU A 216 1.75 13.76 -13.12
N LEU A 217 1.85 14.42 -11.96
CA LEU A 217 0.69 14.95 -11.25
C LEU A 217 -0.07 15.99 -12.08
N ARG A 218 0.64 16.90 -12.77
CA ARG A 218 -0.01 17.85 -13.68
C ARG A 218 -0.71 17.15 -14.85
N ALA A 219 -0.08 16.12 -15.44
CA ALA A 219 -0.70 15.36 -16.52
C ALA A 219 -1.93 14.57 -16.07
N LEU A 220 -1.91 14.03 -14.85
CA LEU A 220 -3.06 13.37 -14.23
C LEU A 220 -4.13 14.36 -13.79
N GLY A 221 -3.76 15.60 -13.48
CA GLY A 221 -4.66 16.72 -13.21
C GLY A 221 -5.67 17.00 -14.32
N GLU A 222 -5.34 16.60 -15.57
CA GLU A 222 -6.21 16.73 -16.74
C GLU A 222 -7.12 15.51 -16.98
N VAL A 223 -7.04 14.47 -16.12
CA VAL A 223 -7.90 13.29 -16.22
C VAL A 223 -9.16 13.51 -15.38
N ASP A 224 -10.30 13.11 -15.92
CA ASP A 224 -11.60 13.24 -15.27
C ASP A 224 -11.79 12.18 -14.15
N ILE A 225 -11.02 12.35 -13.08
CA ILE A 225 -11.09 11.60 -11.83
C ILE A 225 -11.09 12.61 -10.68
N PRO A 226 -12.12 12.60 -9.82
CA PRO A 226 -12.26 13.58 -8.74
C PRO A 226 -11.12 13.57 -7.73
N TRP A 227 -10.61 12.39 -7.38
CA TRP A 227 -9.57 12.23 -6.36
C TRP A 227 -8.35 11.48 -6.88
N ILE A 228 -7.20 12.10 -6.77
CA ILE A 228 -5.90 11.48 -7.03
C ILE A 228 -5.07 11.56 -5.75
N ARG A 229 -4.75 10.42 -5.17
CA ARG A 229 -3.96 10.31 -3.94
C ARG A 229 -2.55 9.80 -4.25
N VAL A 230 -1.56 10.30 -3.52
CA VAL A 230 -0.16 9.86 -3.65
C VAL A 230 0.26 9.14 -2.37
N HIS A 231 0.62 7.87 -2.49
CA HIS A 231 1.20 7.09 -1.41
C HIS A 231 2.72 7.01 -1.51
N TYR A 232 3.39 6.69 -0.40
CA TYR A 232 4.82 6.41 -0.31
C TYR A 232 5.72 7.55 -0.78
N ALA A 233 5.44 8.75 -0.30
CA ALA A 233 6.27 9.91 -0.54
C ALA A 233 7.52 9.88 0.34
N TYR A 234 8.68 9.62 -0.25
CA TYR A 234 9.94 9.71 0.48
C TYR A 234 10.28 11.17 0.79
N PRO A 235 10.65 11.51 2.04
CA PRO A 235 10.69 12.91 2.49
C PRO A 235 11.51 13.85 1.60
N THR A 236 12.73 13.46 1.23
CA THR A 236 13.62 14.33 0.42
C THR A 236 13.16 14.54 -1.01
N GLY A 237 12.28 13.67 -1.52
CA GLY A 237 11.71 13.79 -2.85
C GLY A 237 10.52 14.75 -2.94
N LEU A 238 9.97 15.22 -1.80
CA LEU A 238 8.96 16.28 -1.76
C LEU A 238 9.60 17.65 -1.98
N THR A 239 10.05 17.86 -3.20
CA THR A 239 10.64 19.12 -3.62
C THR A 239 9.59 20.23 -3.70
N PRO A 240 9.99 21.53 -3.73
CA PRO A 240 9.05 22.62 -3.97
C PRO A 240 8.19 22.43 -5.24
N LYS A 241 8.75 21.85 -6.31
CA LYS A 241 8.01 21.57 -7.55
C LYS A 241 6.90 20.54 -7.36
N VAL A 242 7.13 19.50 -6.55
CA VAL A 242 6.12 18.47 -6.25
C VAL A 242 5.02 19.06 -5.39
N ILE A 243 5.36 19.80 -4.34
CA ILE A 243 4.39 20.47 -3.46
C ILE A 243 3.53 21.47 -4.24
N GLU A 244 4.13 22.22 -5.16
CA GLU A 244 3.43 23.14 -6.07
C GLU A 244 2.48 22.38 -7.00
N ALA A 245 2.91 21.28 -7.60
CA ALA A 245 2.06 20.46 -8.46
C ALA A 245 0.85 19.90 -7.73
N ILE A 246 1.00 19.45 -6.47
CA ILE A 246 -0.12 19.02 -5.62
C ILE A 246 -1.10 20.19 -5.38
N ARG A 247 -0.60 21.38 -5.07
CA ARG A 247 -1.41 22.56 -4.82
C ARG A 247 -2.17 23.05 -6.07
N GLU A 248 -1.56 22.93 -7.25
CA GLU A 248 -2.09 23.45 -8.51
C GLU A 248 -3.06 22.51 -9.21
N SER A 249 -3.02 21.21 -8.88
CA SER A 249 -3.90 20.20 -9.46
C SER A 249 -5.10 19.95 -8.56
N PRO A 250 -6.31 20.47 -8.90
CA PRO A 250 -7.43 20.49 -7.96
C PRO A 250 -7.98 19.11 -7.58
N ASN A 251 -7.75 18.11 -8.41
CA ASN A 251 -8.13 16.72 -8.15
C ASN A 251 -7.02 15.91 -7.45
N VAL A 252 -5.81 16.46 -7.27
CA VAL A 252 -4.76 15.83 -6.46
C VAL A 252 -5.02 16.19 -4.99
N LEU A 253 -5.32 15.18 -4.19
CA LEU A 253 -5.64 15.38 -2.78
C LEU A 253 -4.43 15.93 -2.02
N PRO A 254 -4.65 16.91 -1.11
CA PRO A 254 -3.61 17.41 -0.24
C PRO A 254 -3.30 16.44 0.91
N TYR A 255 -3.26 15.17 0.61
CA TYR A 255 -2.94 14.06 1.49
C TYR A 255 -1.52 13.57 1.20
N LEU A 256 -0.68 13.58 2.20
CA LEU A 256 0.75 13.28 2.07
C LEU A 256 1.13 12.14 3.01
N ASP A 257 1.31 10.94 2.44
CA ASP A 257 1.84 9.78 3.15
C ASP A 257 3.37 9.83 3.15
N LEU A 258 3.93 10.13 4.33
CA LEU A 258 5.34 10.40 4.58
C LEU A 258 5.94 9.37 5.54
N PRO A 259 6.39 8.19 5.09
CA PRO A 259 6.99 7.21 5.99
C PRO A 259 8.34 7.71 6.53
N LEU A 260 8.33 8.49 7.62
CA LEU A 260 9.54 9.09 8.23
C LEU A 260 10.40 8.06 8.94
N GLN A 261 9.80 7.00 9.47
CA GLN A 261 10.39 5.86 10.16
C GLN A 261 10.91 6.18 11.56
N HIS A 262 11.60 7.29 11.75
CA HIS A 262 12.05 7.82 13.05
C HIS A 262 12.29 9.33 12.97
N SER A 263 12.57 9.97 14.10
CA SER A 263 12.90 11.40 14.17
C SER A 263 14.32 11.68 14.64
N HIS A 264 14.95 10.77 15.43
CA HIS A 264 16.28 11.00 15.98
C HIS A 264 17.36 10.77 14.92
N PRO A 265 18.33 11.71 14.76
CA PRO A 265 19.37 11.64 13.73
C PRO A 265 20.21 10.35 13.77
N ASP A 266 20.55 9.85 14.96
CA ASP A 266 21.39 8.66 15.09
C ASP A 266 20.67 7.40 14.63
N ILE A 267 19.38 7.26 14.95
CA ILE A 267 18.56 6.13 14.48
C ILE A 267 18.30 6.25 12.98
N LEU A 268 18.00 7.43 12.46
CA LEU A 268 17.83 7.63 11.01
C LEU A 268 19.13 7.31 10.25
N ARG A 269 20.30 7.67 10.80
CA ARG A 269 21.61 7.28 10.23
C ARG A 269 21.78 5.77 10.21
N ALA A 270 21.49 5.09 11.32
CA ALA A 270 21.59 3.65 11.43
C ALA A 270 20.58 2.93 10.49
N MET A 271 19.41 3.52 10.26
CA MET A 271 18.40 3.08 9.28
C MET A 271 18.80 3.36 7.82
N ASN A 272 19.93 4.02 7.56
CA ASN A 272 20.30 4.54 6.24
C ASN A 272 19.21 5.44 5.63
N ARG A 273 18.69 6.36 6.45
CA ARG A 273 17.66 7.35 6.07
C ARG A 273 18.23 8.77 6.12
N PRO A 274 17.60 9.80 5.51
CA PRO A 274 18.04 11.19 5.64
C PRO A 274 18.04 11.64 7.11
N TRP A 275 19.20 12.00 7.62
CA TRP A 275 19.43 12.31 9.05
C TRP A 275 20.06 13.68 9.29
N GLN A 276 20.55 14.35 8.25
CA GLN A 276 21.30 15.61 8.38
C GLN A 276 20.40 16.75 8.86
N GLY A 277 20.75 17.31 10.02
CA GLY A 277 20.03 18.43 10.60
C GLY A 277 18.55 18.12 10.87
N ARG A 278 17.68 19.12 10.63
CA ARG A 278 16.22 19.01 10.77
C ARG A 278 15.55 18.75 9.42
N VAL A 279 16.02 17.78 8.65
CA VAL A 279 15.49 17.51 7.31
C VAL A 279 13.99 17.26 7.35
N ASN A 280 13.53 16.38 8.26
CA ASN A 280 12.12 16.06 8.40
C ASN A 280 11.29 17.25 8.90
N ASP A 281 11.78 17.99 9.92
CA ASP A 281 11.12 19.22 10.39
C ASP A 281 10.94 20.22 9.23
N GLY A 282 12.01 20.50 8.48
CA GLY A 282 11.98 21.47 7.38
C GLY A 282 11.06 21.08 6.22
N ILE A 283 10.89 19.78 5.95
CA ILE A 283 9.95 19.27 4.95
C ILE A 283 8.51 19.47 5.43
N ILE A 284 8.20 19.07 6.66
CA ILE A 284 6.86 19.23 7.26
C ILE A 284 6.46 20.69 7.32
N GLU A 285 7.36 21.57 7.79
CA GLU A 285 7.12 23.02 7.86
C GLU A 285 6.83 23.61 6.47
N ARG A 286 7.60 23.22 5.46
CA ARG A 286 7.40 23.65 4.08
C ARG A 286 6.04 23.21 3.53
N ILE A 287 5.63 21.98 3.81
CA ILE A 287 4.31 21.46 3.39
C ILE A 287 3.21 22.28 4.04
N LYS A 288 3.24 22.46 5.37
CA LYS A 288 2.22 23.22 6.11
C LYS A 288 2.12 24.68 5.66
N GLN A 289 3.24 25.28 5.26
CA GLN A 289 3.25 26.65 4.71
C GLN A 289 2.65 26.72 3.31
N ALA A 290 2.95 25.75 2.46
CA ALA A 290 2.50 25.74 1.06
C ALA A 290 1.05 25.25 0.91
N ILE A 291 0.64 24.30 1.76
CA ILE A 291 -0.67 23.64 1.75
C ILE A 291 -1.21 23.62 3.19
N PRO A 292 -1.83 24.70 3.69
CA PRO A 292 -2.27 24.80 5.09
C PRO A 292 -3.26 23.72 5.55
N ASN A 293 -4.04 23.18 4.62
CA ASN A 293 -5.03 22.12 4.84
C ASN A 293 -4.48 20.72 4.49
N ALA A 294 -3.16 20.56 4.36
CA ALA A 294 -2.57 19.26 4.10
C ALA A 294 -2.86 18.27 5.23
N VAL A 295 -3.28 17.08 4.85
CA VAL A 295 -3.39 15.92 5.72
C VAL A 295 -2.04 15.21 5.72
N LEU A 296 -1.42 15.09 6.89
CA LEU A 296 -0.10 14.46 7.03
C LEU A 296 -0.25 13.10 7.69
N ARG A 297 0.02 12.06 6.92
CA ARG A 297 0.19 10.69 7.42
C ARG A 297 1.67 10.35 7.52
N THR A 298 2.04 9.63 8.56
CA THR A 298 3.41 9.11 8.70
C THR A 298 3.43 7.72 9.32
N THR A 299 4.56 7.06 9.19
CA THR A 299 4.84 5.77 9.80
C THR A 299 6.15 5.83 10.55
N PHE A 300 6.17 5.24 11.76
CA PHE A 300 7.36 5.10 12.58
C PHE A 300 7.66 3.63 12.89
N ILE A 301 8.95 3.34 13.06
CA ILE A 301 9.46 2.07 13.56
C ILE A 301 10.07 2.33 14.93
N VAL A 302 9.62 1.62 15.95
CA VAL A 302 10.17 1.64 17.30
C VAL A 302 10.94 0.37 17.60
N GLY A 303 11.95 0.46 18.45
CA GLY A 303 12.79 -0.69 18.80
C GLY A 303 13.82 -1.08 17.76
N PHE A 304 14.20 -0.16 16.88
CA PHE A 304 15.35 -0.39 15.99
C PHE A 304 16.62 -0.66 16.82
N PRO A 305 17.53 -1.59 16.41
CA PRO A 305 18.75 -1.88 17.16
C PRO A 305 19.52 -0.64 17.58
N GLY A 306 19.87 -0.55 18.85
CA GLY A 306 20.53 0.63 19.46
C GLY A 306 19.59 1.79 19.83
N GLU A 307 18.26 1.67 19.65
CA GLU A 307 17.31 2.69 20.08
C GLU A 307 17.23 2.73 21.63
N THR A 308 17.64 3.85 22.21
CA THR A 308 17.57 4.11 23.67
C THR A 308 16.27 4.83 24.04
N GLU A 309 16.01 4.98 25.33
CA GLU A 309 14.86 5.77 25.83
C GLU A 309 14.99 7.27 25.45
N GLU A 310 16.22 7.80 25.34
CA GLU A 310 16.44 9.17 24.87
C GLU A 310 16.00 9.33 23.40
N HIS A 311 16.37 8.37 22.54
CA HIS A 311 15.96 8.35 21.14
C HIS A 311 14.43 8.27 20.99
N PHE A 312 13.79 7.42 21.78
CA PHE A 312 12.35 7.27 21.79
C PHE A 312 11.62 8.52 22.35
N SER A 313 12.15 9.12 23.43
CA SER A 313 11.61 10.38 23.97
C SER A 313 11.66 11.52 22.94
N HIS A 314 12.74 11.59 22.15
CA HIS A 314 12.83 12.54 21.03
C HIS A 314 11.72 12.30 19.99
N LEU A 315 11.39 11.05 19.70
CA LEU A 315 10.30 10.68 18.78
C LEU A 315 8.93 11.12 19.33
N LEU A 316 8.65 10.91 20.61
CA LEU A 316 7.41 11.37 21.25
C LEU A 316 7.24 12.88 21.14
N GLU A 317 8.30 13.64 21.45
CA GLU A 317 8.27 15.11 21.35
C GLU A 317 8.13 15.59 19.90
N PHE A 318 8.68 14.85 18.94
CA PHE A 318 8.52 15.13 17.51
C PHE A 318 7.06 14.98 17.09
N VAL A 319 6.38 13.90 17.50
CA VAL A 319 4.95 13.67 17.21
C VAL A 319 4.08 14.77 17.83
N LYS A 320 4.30 15.12 19.11
CA LYS A 320 3.59 16.21 19.79
C LYS A 320 3.76 17.55 19.08
N ARG A 321 4.98 17.85 18.60
CA ARG A 321 5.29 19.12 17.92
C ARG A 321 4.65 19.24 16.56
N HIS A 322 4.67 18.15 15.79
CA HIS A 322 4.18 18.17 14.41
C HIS A 322 2.69 17.88 14.26
N GLU A 323 2.08 17.22 15.25
CA GLU A 323 0.63 16.94 15.26
C GLU A 323 0.15 16.35 13.92
N PHE A 324 0.67 15.17 13.58
CA PHE A 324 0.24 14.45 12.38
C PHE A 324 -1.25 14.13 12.42
N ASP A 325 -1.88 14.03 11.25
CA ASP A 325 -3.28 13.60 11.16
C ASP A 325 -3.40 12.12 11.43
N HIS A 326 -2.50 11.33 10.84
CA HIS A 326 -2.48 9.88 10.96
C HIS A 326 -1.05 9.39 11.24
N VAL A 327 -0.92 8.46 12.17
CA VAL A 327 0.37 7.83 12.53
C VAL A 327 0.18 6.32 12.61
N GLY A 328 0.96 5.60 11.80
CA GLY A 328 1.16 4.16 11.96
C GLY A 328 2.44 3.88 12.75
N VAL A 329 2.42 2.93 13.67
CA VAL A 329 3.59 2.54 14.46
C VAL A 329 3.81 1.04 14.35
N PHE A 330 5.01 0.67 13.92
CA PHE A 330 5.44 -0.72 13.84
C PHE A 330 6.59 -0.97 14.81
N THR A 331 6.64 -2.15 15.39
CA THR A 331 7.85 -2.63 16.04
C THR A 331 8.86 -3.05 14.98
N PHE A 332 10.15 -2.89 15.26
CA PHE A 332 11.19 -3.36 14.34
C PHE A 332 11.08 -4.88 14.15
N SER A 333 11.15 -5.32 12.90
CA SER A 333 11.20 -6.73 12.52
C SER A 333 12.57 -7.00 11.90
N ALA A 334 13.33 -7.92 12.47
CA ALA A 334 14.62 -8.35 11.95
C ALA A 334 14.40 -9.28 10.75
N GLU A 335 14.67 -8.78 9.55
CA GLU A 335 14.47 -9.52 8.31
C GLU A 335 15.80 -10.01 7.77
N GLU A 336 15.94 -11.33 7.58
CA GLU A 336 17.13 -11.94 7.03
C GLU A 336 17.46 -11.36 5.64
N GLY A 337 18.74 -11.09 5.38
CA GLY A 337 19.20 -10.45 4.16
C GLY A 337 19.15 -8.91 4.19
N THR A 338 18.65 -8.29 5.27
CA THR A 338 18.74 -6.84 5.46
C THR A 338 19.95 -6.43 6.30
N ALA A 339 20.46 -5.22 6.08
CA ALA A 339 21.62 -4.73 6.84
C ALA A 339 21.36 -4.59 8.35
N ALA A 340 20.08 -4.46 8.77
CA ALA A 340 19.72 -4.34 10.17
C ALA A 340 19.58 -5.69 10.89
N PHE A 341 19.60 -6.82 10.17
CA PHE A 341 19.40 -8.14 10.75
C PHE A 341 20.47 -8.49 11.81
N ASP A 342 21.73 -8.20 11.51
CA ASP A 342 22.88 -8.50 12.35
C ASP A 342 23.37 -7.30 13.18
N LEU A 343 22.60 -6.22 13.29
CA LEU A 343 23.01 -5.07 14.09
C LEU A 343 23.09 -5.42 15.59
N PRO A 344 24.10 -4.91 16.30
CA PRO A 344 24.20 -5.07 17.75
C PRO A 344 23.09 -4.34 18.51
N ASP A 345 22.98 -4.68 19.79
CA ASP A 345 22.07 -4.01 20.73
C ASP A 345 20.57 -4.10 20.34
N PRO A 346 20.05 -5.32 20.12
CA PRO A 346 18.63 -5.51 19.84
C PRO A 346 17.78 -5.04 21.01
N VAL A 347 16.68 -4.36 20.70
CA VAL A 347 15.71 -3.92 21.72
C VAL A 347 14.77 -5.10 22.03
N PRO A 348 14.55 -5.45 23.32
CA PRO A 348 13.62 -6.53 23.69
C PRO A 348 12.18 -6.26 23.20
N GLN A 349 11.47 -7.31 22.78
CA GLN A 349 10.11 -7.20 22.25
C GLN A 349 9.15 -6.46 23.21
N ALA A 350 9.21 -6.75 24.51
CA ALA A 350 8.39 -6.05 25.50
C ALA A 350 8.59 -4.53 25.54
N ILE A 351 9.84 -4.07 25.31
CA ILE A 351 10.15 -2.64 25.20
C ILE A 351 9.64 -2.06 23.89
N MET A 352 9.74 -2.79 22.80
CA MET A 352 9.18 -2.37 21.50
C MET A 352 7.66 -2.21 21.58
N ASP A 353 6.96 -3.16 22.21
CA ASP A 353 5.51 -3.12 22.38
C ASP A 353 5.08 -1.96 23.29
N GLU A 354 5.80 -1.74 24.41
CA GLU A 354 5.58 -0.60 25.28
C GLU A 354 5.77 0.74 24.52
N ARG A 355 6.84 0.87 23.74
CA ARG A 355 7.09 2.08 22.96
C ARG A 355 6.02 2.33 21.91
N ARG A 356 5.57 1.27 21.23
CA ARG A 356 4.46 1.34 20.27
C ARG A 356 3.19 1.87 20.96
N GLU A 357 2.82 1.30 22.10
CA GLU A 357 1.66 1.74 22.86
C GLU A 357 1.77 3.20 23.30
N ARG A 358 2.90 3.61 23.89
CA ARG A 358 3.14 4.98 24.35
C ARG A 358 3.06 5.99 23.19
N LEU A 359 3.57 5.64 22.01
CA LEU A 359 3.50 6.52 20.85
C LEU A 359 2.07 6.63 20.34
N MET A 360 1.33 5.53 20.26
CA MET A 360 -0.08 5.54 19.88
C MET A 360 -0.94 6.33 20.87
N LEU A 361 -0.73 6.17 22.19
CA LEU A 361 -1.38 6.98 23.22
C LEU A 361 -1.03 8.48 23.14
N THR A 362 0.16 8.81 22.64
CA THR A 362 0.55 10.21 22.39
C THR A 362 -0.18 10.79 21.18
N GLN A 363 -0.38 9.98 20.12
CA GLN A 363 -1.09 10.41 18.90
C GLN A 363 -2.61 10.49 19.11
N GLN A 364 -3.18 9.62 19.91
CA GLN A 364 -4.65 9.49 20.09
C GLN A 364 -5.36 10.83 20.35
N PRO A 365 -4.96 11.66 21.34
CA PRO A 365 -5.63 12.94 21.58
C PRO A 365 -5.41 13.97 20.46
N ILE A 366 -4.35 13.81 19.67
CA ILE A 366 -4.10 14.66 18.49
C ILE A 366 -5.10 14.32 17.41
N SER A 367 -5.27 13.02 17.10
CA SER A 367 -6.23 12.52 16.12
C SER A 367 -7.66 12.92 16.49
N GLU A 368 -8.07 12.68 17.75
CA GLU A 368 -9.40 13.03 18.26
C GLU A 368 -9.69 14.53 18.10
N ARG A 369 -8.79 15.41 18.55
CA ARG A 369 -8.96 16.86 18.42
C ARG A 369 -9.11 17.30 16.95
N LYS A 370 -8.32 16.71 16.05
CA LYS A 370 -8.37 17.01 14.62
C LYS A 370 -9.69 16.52 14.00
N ASN A 371 -10.20 15.35 14.39
CA ASN A 371 -11.47 14.83 13.93
C ASN A 371 -12.63 15.67 14.46
N GLN A 372 -12.62 16.06 15.73
CA GLN A 372 -13.65 16.93 16.33
C GLN A 372 -13.78 18.29 15.63
N ALA A 373 -12.69 18.80 15.05
CA ALA A 373 -12.73 20.03 14.28
C ALA A 373 -13.60 19.94 13.00
N TYR A 374 -13.94 18.74 12.53
CA TYR A 374 -14.83 18.54 11.38
C TYR A 374 -16.32 18.59 11.74
N ILE A 375 -16.70 18.50 13.01
CA ILE A 375 -18.10 18.56 13.44
C ILE A 375 -18.74 19.87 12.97
N GLY A 376 -19.89 19.76 12.28
CA GLY A 376 -20.61 20.86 11.66
C GLY A 376 -20.13 21.25 10.25
N GLN A 377 -19.00 20.71 9.78
CA GLN A 377 -18.55 20.92 8.41
C GLN A 377 -19.24 19.95 7.44
N THR A 378 -19.39 20.37 6.19
CA THR A 378 -19.79 19.50 5.08
C THR A 378 -18.54 19.10 4.30
N VAL A 379 -18.37 17.81 4.09
CA VAL A 379 -17.23 17.21 3.38
C VAL A 379 -17.70 16.25 2.30
N ASP A 380 -16.91 16.09 1.26
CA ASP A 380 -17.13 15.06 0.25
C ASP A 380 -16.71 13.70 0.81
N VAL A 381 -17.58 12.68 0.64
CA VAL A 381 -17.37 11.30 1.08
C VAL A 381 -17.61 10.36 -0.08
N LEU A 382 -16.62 9.54 -0.40
CA LEU A 382 -16.75 8.41 -1.33
C LEU A 382 -17.39 7.25 -0.57
N ILE A 383 -18.55 6.81 -1.00
CA ILE A 383 -19.31 5.70 -0.39
C ILE A 383 -18.77 4.38 -0.94
N GLU A 384 -18.29 3.51 -0.07
CA GLU A 384 -17.60 2.28 -0.45
C GLU A 384 -18.35 1.00 -0.07
N GLN A 385 -19.14 1.07 0.99
CA GLN A 385 -19.86 -0.09 1.54
C GLN A 385 -21.20 0.33 2.13
N GLU A 386 -22.08 -0.62 2.25
CA GLU A 386 -23.32 -0.52 3.03
C GLU A 386 -23.34 -1.67 4.05
N ASN A 387 -23.60 -1.36 5.30
CA ASN A 387 -23.80 -2.36 6.34
C ASN A 387 -25.11 -3.12 6.05
N PRO A 388 -25.06 -4.42 5.75
CA PRO A 388 -26.26 -5.16 5.33
C PRO A 388 -27.33 -5.32 6.45
N GLU A 389 -26.93 -5.14 7.72
CA GLU A 389 -27.85 -5.28 8.84
C GLU A 389 -28.55 -3.96 9.19
N THR A 390 -27.83 -2.85 9.08
CA THR A 390 -28.34 -1.53 9.53
C THR A 390 -28.74 -0.60 8.38
N GLY A 391 -28.25 -0.87 7.15
CA GLY A 391 -28.38 0.03 6.01
C GLY A 391 -27.50 1.30 6.14
N GLU A 392 -26.62 1.36 7.12
CA GLU A 392 -25.68 2.46 7.29
C GLU A 392 -24.61 2.42 6.19
N LEU A 393 -24.42 3.55 5.53
CA LEU A 393 -23.38 3.70 4.52
C LEU A 393 -22.02 3.95 5.19
N ILE A 394 -20.98 3.34 4.62
CA ILE A 394 -19.60 3.49 5.09
C ILE A 394 -18.76 3.99 3.91
N GLY A 395 -17.98 5.04 4.15
CA GLY A 395 -17.13 5.61 3.13
C GLY A 395 -15.92 6.33 3.70
N ARG A 396 -15.26 7.10 2.86
CA ARG A 396 -14.08 7.90 3.26
C ARG A 396 -14.17 9.31 2.69
N SER A 397 -13.71 10.26 3.46
CA SER A 397 -13.42 11.60 2.95
C SER A 397 -12.02 11.67 2.34
N ALA A 398 -11.71 12.77 1.66
CA ALA A 398 -10.36 13.04 1.15
C ALA A 398 -9.25 12.95 2.23
N ARG A 399 -9.63 13.02 3.49
CA ARG A 399 -8.77 12.93 4.67
C ARG A 399 -8.27 11.51 4.96
N PHE A 400 -9.00 10.49 4.53
CA PHE A 400 -8.76 9.09 4.89
C PHE A 400 -8.31 8.26 3.69
N SER A 401 -7.21 7.54 3.84
CA SER A 401 -6.74 6.56 2.88
C SER A 401 -7.38 5.19 3.15
N PRO A 402 -7.69 4.40 2.11
CA PRO A 402 -8.29 3.09 2.31
C PRO A 402 -7.42 2.17 3.16
N GLU A 403 -8.06 1.34 3.97
CA GLU A 403 -7.48 0.24 4.75
C GLU A 403 -6.50 0.66 5.87
N VAL A 404 -6.08 1.93 5.96
CA VAL A 404 -5.03 2.38 6.90
C VAL A 404 -5.42 3.55 7.79
N ASP A 405 -6.48 4.28 7.43
CA ASP A 405 -6.98 5.42 8.21
C ASP A 405 -8.42 5.17 8.68
N GLY A 406 -9.09 6.21 9.19
CA GLY A 406 -10.47 6.13 9.65
C GLY A 406 -11.52 6.07 8.54
N LEU A 407 -12.76 5.93 8.95
CA LEU A 407 -13.94 5.84 8.08
C LEU A 407 -14.91 6.99 8.35
N VAL A 408 -15.87 7.14 7.47
CA VAL A 408 -17.03 8.01 7.68
C VAL A 408 -18.30 7.16 7.63
N TYR A 409 -19.00 7.08 8.74
CA TYR A 409 -20.30 6.43 8.86
C TYR A 409 -21.39 7.43 8.50
N VAL A 410 -22.23 7.08 7.54
CA VAL A 410 -23.14 8.04 6.89
C VAL A 410 -24.56 7.55 6.93
N THR A 411 -25.46 8.41 7.41
CA THR A 411 -26.91 8.20 7.34
C THR A 411 -27.48 8.87 6.08
N GLY A 412 -28.29 8.16 5.33
CA GLY A 412 -28.91 8.63 4.08
C GLY A 412 -28.90 7.56 3.01
N GLU A 413 -29.22 7.95 1.77
CA GLU A 413 -29.23 7.04 0.61
C GLU A 413 -28.20 7.53 -0.42
N ALA A 414 -27.34 6.62 -0.88
CA ALA A 414 -26.40 6.89 -1.96
C ALA A 414 -26.04 5.59 -2.70
N ILE A 415 -25.49 5.74 -3.88
CA ILE A 415 -24.98 4.62 -4.68
C ILE A 415 -23.54 4.34 -4.27
N LEU A 416 -23.17 3.07 -4.13
CA LEU A 416 -21.78 2.67 -3.89
C LEU A 416 -20.88 3.19 -5.03
N GLY A 417 -19.71 3.69 -4.66
CA GLY A 417 -18.77 4.32 -5.59
C GLY A 417 -19.06 5.80 -5.88
N ALA A 418 -20.14 6.39 -5.35
CA ALA A 418 -20.43 7.80 -5.53
C ALA A 418 -19.74 8.67 -4.47
N ILE A 419 -19.33 9.88 -4.86
CA ILE A 419 -18.93 10.93 -3.93
C ILE A 419 -20.15 11.78 -3.61
N VAL A 420 -20.49 11.88 -2.33
CA VAL A 420 -21.65 12.65 -1.82
C VAL A 420 -21.20 13.65 -0.77
N GLN A 421 -21.98 14.72 -0.61
CA GLN A 421 -21.74 15.69 0.45
C GLN A 421 -22.37 15.22 1.76
N VAL A 422 -21.56 15.19 2.82
CA VAL A 422 -21.96 14.72 4.15
C VAL A 422 -21.67 15.81 5.17
N ARG A 423 -22.68 16.19 5.96
CA ARG A 423 -22.50 17.05 7.11
C ARG A 423 -22.08 16.20 8.30
N ILE A 424 -20.89 16.46 8.82
CA ILE A 424 -20.35 15.75 9.99
C ILE A 424 -21.09 16.18 11.25
N THR A 425 -21.66 15.21 11.94
CA THR A 425 -22.48 15.43 13.16
C THR A 425 -21.76 14.99 14.43
N ALA A 426 -20.85 14.03 14.33
CA ALA A 426 -20.03 13.53 15.43
C ALA A 426 -18.67 13.03 14.93
N ALA A 427 -17.74 12.89 15.85
CA ALA A 427 -16.41 12.35 15.59
C ALA A 427 -15.89 11.64 16.84
N ASP A 428 -15.15 10.55 16.64
CA ASP A 428 -14.34 9.92 17.67
C ASP A 428 -12.84 10.03 17.34
N THR A 429 -12.01 9.22 17.97
CA THR A 429 -10.56 9.27 17.81
C THR A 429 -10.13 9.07 16.35
N TYR A 430 -10.79 8.17 15.62
CA TYR A 430 -10.35 7.77 14.28
C TYR A 430 -11.41 8.01 13.21
N ASP A 431 -12.69 7.89 13.55
CA ASP A 431 -13.79 7.90 12.60
C ASP A 431 -14.66 9.16 12.70
N LEU A 432 -15.41 9.42 11.64
CA LEU A 432 -16.38 10.50 11.54
C LEU A 432 -17.78 9.93 11.32
N TYR A 433 -18.79 10.68 11.75
CA TYR A 433 -20.22 10.34 11.61
C TYR A 433 -20.97 11.51 11.00
N GLY A 434 -21.88 11.25 10.08
CA GLY A 434 -22.60 12.33 9.42
C GLY A 434 -23.84 11.90 8.69
N GLU A 435 -24.48 12.88 8.06
CA GLU A 435 -25.69 12.71 7.27
C GLU A 435 -25.52 13.36 5.89
N ILE A 436 -26.09 12.74 4.86
CA ILE A 436 -26.10 13.29 3.50
C ILE A 436 -26.92 14.59 3.49
N VAL A 437 -26.43 15.64 2.78
CA VAL A 437 -27.06 16.96 2.70
C VAL A 437 -27.72 17.17 1.35
#